data_fdc14577490125c077648f314562869f
#
_entry.id   fdc14577490125c077648f314562869f
#
_cell.length_a   1.000
_cell.length_b   1.000
_cell.length_c   1.000
_cell.angle_alpha   90.00
_cell.angle_beta   90.00
_cell.angle_gamma   90.00
#
_symmetry.space_group_name_H-M   'P 1'
#
loop_
_entity.id
_entity.type
_entity.pdbx_description
1 polymer ?
#
loop_
_entity_poly.entity_id
_entity_poly.type
_entity_poly.pdbx_seq_one_letter_code
_entity_poly.pdbx_strand_id
1 'polypeptide(L)'
;KSVALIRHVSGGNSSLFFKAYEMGVEKWQGRSVDCIWLDEEPSRDIYSQAVTRTLDRKGMVYMTFTPEQGMTETVASFMNNLQTGQSLTNATWDDASETVMSLKGHKGHLDEGVMQQILSSYSPHEREMRRYGRPSIGSGLIFPVNEEKLMTDPIHLEDHWPRIAAIDFGWDHP
;
A
#
# COMPACT_ATOMS: atom_id res chain seq x y z
N LYS A 1 -10.47 -15.91 20.92
CA LYS A 1 -10.99 -14.77 20.12
C LYS A 1 -10.81 -13.53 20.95
N SER A 2 -9.98 -12.59 20.51
CA SER A 2 -9.79 -11.33 21.23
C SER A 2 -10.95 -10.40 20.85
N VAL A 3 -11.81 -10.08 21.81
CA VAL A 3 -12.94 -9.16 21.65
C VAL A 3 -12.88 -8.15 22.76
N ALA A 4 -12.95 -6.88 22.42
CA ALA A 4 -13.12 -5.79 23.37
C ALA A 4 -14.53 -5.21 23.26
N LEU A 5 -15.16 -4.93 24.40
CA LEU A 5 -16.44 -4.20 24.46
C LEU A 5 -16.14 -2.74 24.81
N ILE A 6 -16.62 -1.84 23.96
CA ILE A 6 -16.46 -0.41 24.10
C ILE A 6 -17.80 0.21 24.42
N ARG A 7 -17.93 0.81 25.60
CA ARG A 7 -19.13 1.51 26.02
C ARG A 7 -19.19 2.90 25.38
N HIS A 8 -20.30 3.24 24.76
CA HIS A 8 -20.52 4.57 24.21
C HIS A 8 -21.02 5.57 25.26
N VAL A 9 -20.77 6.82 25.02
CA VAL A 9 -21.37 7.90 25.82
C VAL A 9 -22.90 7.92 25.74
N SER A 10 -23.49 7.40 24.66
CA SER A 10 -24.93 7.23 24.47
C SER A 10 -25.55 6.06 25.26
N GLY A 11 -24.75 5.29 26.02
CA GLY A 11 -25.20 4.13 26.79
C GLY A 11 -25.21 2.78 26.04
N GLY A 12 -24.94 2.77 24.72
CA GLY A 12 -24.76 1.56 23.92
C GLY A 12 -23.36 0.93 24.06
N ASN A 13 -23.17 -0.23 23.45
CA ASN A 13 -21.88 -0.91 23.39
C ASN A 13 -21.51 -1.24 21.96
N SER A 14 -20.23 -1.10 21.60
CA SER A 14 -19.63 -1.67 20.41
C SER A 14 -18.74 -2.86 20.74
N SER A 15 -18.68 -3.82 19.84
CA SER A 15 -17.77 -4.95 19.93
C SER A 15 -16.63 -4.76 18.93
N LEU A 16 -15.40 -4.72 19.40
CA LEU A 16 -14.20 -4.68 18.58
C LEU A 16 -13.59 -6.08 18.53
N PHE A 17 -13.39 -6.60 17.32
CA PHE A 17 -12.82 -7.92 17.07
C PHE A 17 -11.42 -7.77 16.48
N PHE A 18 -10.46 -8.43 17.09
CA PHE A 18 -9.09 -8.50 16.56
C PHE A 18 -8.90 -9.79 15.78
N LYS A 19 -8.35 -9.68 14.58
CA LYS A 19 -8.02 -10.80 13.71
C LYS A 19 -6.64 -10.58 13.11
N ALA A 20 -5.84 -11.63 13.01
CA ALA A 20 -4.58 -11.62 12.27
C ALA A 20 -4.78 -12.21 10.87
N TYR A 21 -3.99 -11.77 9.91
CA TYR A 21 -4.06 -12.24 8.53
C TYR A 21 -3.66 -13.74 8.42
N GLU A 22 -2.72 -14.18 9.24
CA GLU A 22 -2.24 -15.56 9.31
C GLU A 22 -3.30 -16.57 9.76
N MET A 23 -4.43 -16.11 10.28
CA MET A 23 -5.55 -17.00 10.64
C MET A 23 -6.22 -17.65 9.42
N GLY A 24 -5.90 -17.20 8.21
CA GLY A 24 -6.46 -17.67 6.96
C GLY A 24 -7.82 -17.04 6.62
N VAL A 25 -8.14 -17.07 5.33
CA VAL A 25 -9.32 -16.40 4.73
C VAL A 25 -10.64 -16.85 5.36
N GLU A 26 -10.74 -18.14 5.73
CA GLU A 26 -11.97 -18.71 6.31
C GLU A 26 -12.35 -18.02 7.64
N LYS A 27 -11.39 -17.52 8.40
CA LYS A 27 -11.67 -16.81 9.66
C LYS A 27 -12.25 -15.41 9.43
N TRP A 28 -12.15 -14.89 8.22
CA TRP A 28 -12.74 -13.60 7.83
C TRP A 28 -14.19 -13.75 7.34
N GLN A 29 -14.65 -15.00 7.13
CA GLN A 29 -16.04 -15.29 6.78
C GLN A 29 -16.97 -15.20 7.99
N GLY A 30 -18.27 -15.02 7.76
CA GLY A 30 -19.34 -15.18 8.72
C GLY A 30 -20.05 -13.88 9.08
N ARG A 31 -19.56 -13.14 10.06
CA ARG A 31 -20.31 -12.00 10.64
C ARG A 31 -20.24 -10.74 9.78
N SER A 32 -21.38 -10.06 9.58
CA SER A 32 -21.41 -8.70 9.05
C SER A 32 -21.04 -7.68 10.12
N VAL A 33 -20.28 -6.65 9.74
CA VAL A 33 -19.76 -5.61 10.64
C VAL A 33 -19.93 -4.22 10.01
N ASP A 34 -19.91 -3.20 10.85
CA ASP A 34 -20.13 -1.81 10.43
C ASP A 34 -18.85 -1.15 9.90
N CYS A 35 -17.68 -1.59 10.38
CA CYS A 35 -16.40 -1.06 9.96
C CYS A 35 -15.32 -2.15 10.07
N ILE A 36 -14.38 -2.15 9.12
CA ILE A 36 -13.15 -2.95 9.19
C ILE A 36 -11.96 -2.03 8.97
N TRP A 37 -11.01 -2.11 9.87
CA TRP A 37 -9.68 -1.53 9.70
C TRP A 37 -8.69 -2.65 9.38
N LEU A 38 -8.06 -2.56 8.23
CA LEU A 38 -6.98 -3.42 7.78
C LEU A 38 -5.66 -2.67 8.05
N ASP A 39 -4.93 -3.13 9.04
CA ASP A 39 -3.62 -2.60 9.38
C ASP A 39 -2.57 -3.39 8.62
N GLU A 40 -1.76 -2.72 7.83
CA GLU A 40 -0.90 -3.24 6.79
C GLU A 40 -1.67 -3.88 5.61
N GLU A 41 -0.94 -4.15 4.53
CA GLU A 41 -1.52 -4.67 3.31
C GLU A 41 -1.96 -6.14 3.46
N PRO A 42 -3.26 -6.46 3.33
CA PRO A 42 -3.73 -7.84 3.33
C PRO A 42 -3.52 -8.50 1.96
N SER A 43 -3.62 -9.83 1.92
CA SER A 43 -3.81 -10.53 0.65
C SER A 43 -5.13 -10.09 -0.02
N ARG A 44 -5.20 -10.22 -1.34
CA ARG A 44 -6.38 -9.87 -2.13
C ARG A 44 -7.64 -10.58 -1.64
N ASP A 45 -7.52 -11.83 -1.25
CA ASP A 45 -8.65 -12.64 -0.75
C ASP A 45 -9.19 -12.10 0.58
N ILE A 46 -8.30 -11.71 1.50
CA ILE A 46 -8.71 -11.11 2.78
C ILE A 46 -9.39 -9.77 2.54
N TYR A 47 -8.84 -8.94 1.65
CA TYR A 47 -9.46 -7.67 1.28
C TYR A 47 -10.87 -7.87 0.73
N SER A 48 -11.05 -8.81 -0.20
CA SER A 48 -12.36 -9.14 -0.79
C SER A 48 -13.36 -9.61 0.27
N GLN A 49 -12.91 -10.44 1.22
CA GLN A 49 -13.76 -10.87 2.34
C GLN A 49 -14.12 -9.69 3.25
N ALA A 50 -13.19 -8.79 3.55
CA ALA A 50 -13.46 -7.62 4.36
C ALA A 50 -14.56 -6.74 3.73
N VAL A 51 -14.45 -6.43 2.45
CA VAL A 51 -15.48 -5.67 1.71
C VAL A 51 -16.84 -6.36 1.78
N THR A 52 -16.89 -7.68 1.55
CA THR A 52 -18.12 -8.45 1.61
C THR A 52 -18.78 -8.39 3.00
N ARG A 53 -18.00 -8.35 4.09
CA ARG A 53 -18.55 -8.33 5.47
C ARG A 53 -19.19 -6.99 5.86
N THR A 54 -18.88 -5.92 5.16
CA THR A 54 -19.48 -4.60 5.43
C THR A 54 -20.74 -4.33 4.58
N LEU A 55 -21.01 -5.14 3.56
CA LEU A 55 -22.05 -4.90 2.57
C LEU A 55 -23.46 -4.77 3.18
N ASP A 56 -23.88 -5.74 3.99
CA ASP A 56 -25.23 -5.78 4.59
C ASP A 56 -25.52 -4.57 5.48
N ARG A 57 -24.46 -4.01 6.09
CA ARG A 57 -24.57 -2.88 7.01
C ARG A 57 -24.28 -1.55 6.35
N LYS A 58 -23.99 -1.54 5.04
CA LYS A 58 -23.51 -0.36 4.32
C LYS A 58 -22.32 0.27 5.05
N GLY A 59 -21.49 -0.60 5.60
CA GLY A 59 -20.33 -0.23 6.39
C GLY A 59 -19.16 0.19 5.51
N MET A 60 -18.02 0.46 6.16
CA MET A 60 -16.81 0.88 5.46
C MET A 60 -15.62 -0.02 5.77
N VAL A 61 -14.71 -0.10 4.80
CA VAL A 61 -13.38 -0.69 4.97
C VAL A 61 -12.37 0.42 4.75
N TYR A 62 -11.44 0.59 5.67
CA TYR A 62 -10.27 1.40 5.42
C TYR A 62 -8.99 0.61 5.73
N MET A 63 -7.93 0.98 5.05
CA MET A 63 -6.67 0.27 5.10
C MET A 63 -5.54 1.27 5.28
N THR A 64 -4.62 0.96 6.18
CA THR A 64 -3.39 1.72 6.41
C THR A 64 -2.20 0.82 6.14
N PHE A 65 -1.35 1.18 5.19
CA PHE A 65 -0.22 0.33 4.82
C PHE A 65 0.93 1.13 4.21
N THR A 66 2.11 0.58 4.29
CA THR A 66 3.26 0.98 3.47
C THR A 66 3.43 -0.08 2.37
N PRO A 67 3.54 0.31 1.09
CA PRO A 67 3.56 -0.64 -0.04
C PRO A 67 4.92 -1.36 -0.16
N GLU A 68 5.28 -2.13 0.89
CA GLU A 68 6.58 -2.81 1.00
C GLU A 68 6.76 -3.93 -0.02
N GLN A 69 5.67 -4.51 -0.47
CA GLN A 69 5.68 -5.58 -1.48
C GLN A 69 5.66 -5.04 -2.92
N GLY A 70 5.77 -3.70 -3.07
CA GLY A 70 5.73 -3.05 -4.36
C GLY A 70 4.32 -2.89 -4.93
N MET A 71 4.18 -2.98 -6.24
CA MET A 71 2.90 -2.81 -6.94
C MET A 71 2.11 -4.12 -6.98
N THR A 72 1.59 -4.54 -5.84
CA THR A 72 0.69 -5.70 -5.77
C THR A 72 -0.65 -5.39 -6.43
N GLU A 73 -1.47 -6.41 -6.65
CA GLU A 73 -2.82 -6.25 -7.19
C GLU A 73 -3.69 -5.31 -6.32
N THR A 74 -3.57 -5.43 -5.00
CA THR A 74 -4.30 -4.57 -4.05
C THR A 74 -3.83 -3.12 -4.19
N VAL A 75 -2.52 -2.86 -4.14
CA VAL A 75 -1.94 -1.51 -4.31
C VAL A 75 -2.32 -0.92 -5.66
N ALA A 76 -2.17 -1.69 -6.74
CA ALA A 76 -2.50 -1.24 -8.10
C ALA A 76 -3.97 -0.85 -8.24
N SER A 77 -4.89 -1.56 -7.59
CA SER A 77 -6.32 -1.24 -7.64
C SER A 77 -6.64 0.13 -7.04
N PHE A 78 -5.91 0.54 -5.99
CA PHE A 78 -6.09 1.86 -5.37
C PHE A 78 -5.32 2.96 -6.10
N MET A 79 -4.14 2.69 -6.62
CA MET A 79 -3.31 3.73 -7.24
C MET A 79 -3.71 4.03 -8.68
N ASN A 80 -4.08 3.00 -9.44
CA ASN A 80 -4.32 3.14 -10.89
C ASN A 80 -5.80 3.14 -11.27
N ASN A 81 -6.68 2.63 -10.42
CA ASN A 81 -8.09 2.40 -10.79
C ASN A 81 -9.04 2.51 -9.60
N LEU A 82 -9.10 3.70 -8.99
CA LEU A 82 -10.05 3.99 -7.92
C LEU A 82 -11.50 3.84 -8.42
N GLN A 83 -12.26 3.01 -7.71
CA GLN A 83 -13.67 2.80 -7.99
C GLN A 83 -14.53 3.87 -7.29
N THR A 84 -15.75 4.05 -7.78
CA THR A 84 -16.73 4.93 -7.13
C THR A 84 -16.91 4.53 -5.65
N GLY A 85 -16.78 5.50 -4.77
CA GLY A 85 -16.87 5.28 -3.31
C GLY A 85 -15.55 4.89 -2.65
N GLN A 86 -14.45 4.83 -3.39
CA GLN A 86 -13.11 4.68 -2.85
C GLN A 86 -12.35 6.00 -2.84
N SER A 87 -11.46 6.14 -1.89
CA SER A 87 -10.50 7.26 -1.81
C SER A 87 -9.13 6.74 -1.41
N LEU A 88 -8.10 7.41 -1.87
CA LEU A 88 -6.70 7.17 -1.49
C LEU A 88 -6.12 8.46 -0.94
N THR A 89 -5.50 8.37 0.23
CA THR A 89 -4.71 9.47 0.81
C THR A 89 -3.30 8.94 1.03
N ASN A 90 -2.33 9.62 0.44
CA ASN A 90 -0.93 9.31 0.66
C ASN A 90 -0.36 10.23 1.74
N ALA A 91 0.20 9.66 2.79
CA ALA A 91 0.94 10.36 3.83
C ALA A 91 2.44 10.11 3.66
N THR A 92 3.22 11.14 3.79
CA THR A 92 4.67 11.10 3.66
C THR A 92 5.34 11.49 4.98
N TRP A 93 6.62 11.21 5.13
CA TRP A 93 7.36 11.70 6.29
C TRP A 93 7.40 13.23 6.35
N ASP A 94 7.34 13.89 5.19
CA ASP A 94 7.30 15.35 5.12
C ASP A 94 6.04 15.94 5.77
N ASP A 95 4.93 15.17 5.78
CA ASP A 95 3.69 15.58 6.48
C ASP A 95 3.81 15.52 8.01
N ALA A 96 4.89 14.96 8.53
CA ALA A 96 5.20 14.90 9.94
C ALA A 96 6.52 15.62 10.30
N SER A 97 7.29 16.08 9.31
CA SER A 97 8.56 16.80 9.49
C SER A 97 8.35 18.11 10.25
N GLU A 98 9.20 18.38 11.24
CA GLU A 98 9.19 19.66 11.97
C GLU A 98 9.44 20.84 11.03
N THR A 99 10.38 20.71 10.11
CA THR A 99 10.75 21.76 9.15
C THR A 99 9.60 22.04 8.16
N VAL A 100 9.10 21.00 7.49
CA VAL A 100 8.05 21.16 6.46
C VAL A 100 6.74 21.63 7.08
N MET A 101 6.35 21.07 8.22
CA MET A 101 5.11 21.45 8.89
C MET A 101 5.18 22.87 9.47
N SER A 102 6.34 23.30 9.96
CA SER A 102 6.55 24.68 10.41
C SER A 102 6.34 25.70 9.28
N LEU A 103 6.81 25.41 8.08
CA LEU A 103 6.59 26.26 6.89
C LEU A 103 5.10 26.36 6.51
N LYS A 104 4.31 25.36 6.85
CA LYS A 104 2.85 25.33 6.65
C LYS A 104 2.06 25.91 7.83
N GLY A 105 2.73 26.41 8.87
CA GLY A 105 2.10 26.93 10.08
C GLY A 105 1.56 25.85 11.03
N HIS A 106 2.04 24.62 10.89
CA HIS A 106 1.66 23.49 11.72
C HIS A 106 2.86 22.97 12.54
N LYS A 107 2.60 22.16 13.54
CA LYS A 107 3.62 21.51 14.33
C LYS A 107 3.88 20.10 13.80
N GLY A 108 5.10 19.85 13.32
CA GLY A 108 5.61 18.50 13.08
C GLY A 108 6.22 17.87 14.35
N HIS A 109 6.64 16.63 14.23
CA HIS A 109 7.27 15.88 15.33
C HIS A 109 8.48 15.05 14.86
N LEU A 110 8.76 15.00 13.55
CA LEU A 110 9.92 14.31 13.00
C LEU A 110 11.06 15.30 12.74
N ASP A 111 12.16 15.13 13.46
CA ASP A 111 13.40 15.88 13.24
C ASP A 111 14.07 15.44 11.94
N GLU A 112 14.50 16.38 11.13
CA GLU A 112 15.11 16.12 9.82
C GLU A 112 16.41 15.32 9.93
N GLY A 113 17.24 15.57 10.94
CA GLY A 113 18.48 14.84 11.17
C GLY A 113 18.21 13.36 11.47
N VAL A 114 17.20 13.09 12.32
CA VAL A 114 16.77 11.72 12.63
C VAL A 114 16.19 11.04 11.38
N MET A 115 15.37 11.75 10.61
CA MET A 115 14.83 11.23 9.34
C MET A 115 15.95 10.82 8.38
N GLN A 116 16.95 11.67 8.18
CA GLN A 116 18.10 11.38 7.30
C GLN A 116 18.93 10.20 7.82
N GLN A 117 19.15 10.13 9.13
CA GLN A 117 19.87 9.01 9.74
C GLN A 117 19.16 7.68 9.49
N ILE A 118 17.84 7.63 9.71
CA ILE A 118 17.05 6.42 9.48
C ILE A 118 17.03 6.08 7.98
N LEU A 119 16.79 7.05 7.09
CA LEU A 119 16.79 6.82 5.66
C LEU A 119 18.15 6.32 5.14
N SER A 120 19.27 6.76 5.74
CA SER A 120 20.58 6.28 5.34
C SER A 120 20.80 4.79 5.62
N SER A 121 20.06 4.21 6.57
CA SER A 121 20.14 2.77 6.88
C SER A 121 19.39 1.89 5.88
N TYR A 122 18.50 2.48 5.06
CA TYR A 122 17.78 1.77 4.03
C TYR A 122 18.51 1.77 2.68
N SER A 123 18.24 0.75 1.87
CA SER A 123 18.71 0.73 0.49
C SER A 123 18.09 1.88 -0.34
N PRO A 124 18.74 2.34 -1.41
CA PRO A 124 18.23 3.48 -2.20
C PRO A 124 16.77 3.32 -2.68
N HIS A 125 16.36 2.12 -3.07
CA HIS A 125 14.99 1.84 -3.52
C HIS A 125 13.97 1.82 -2.38
N GLU A 126 14.38 1.44 -1.16
CA GLU A 126 13.50 1.47 0.00
C GLU A 126 13.26 2.88 0.52
N ARG A 127 14.21 3.80 0.33
CA ARG A 127 14.10 5.19 0.81
C ARG A 127 12.91 5.91 0.22
N GLU A 128 12.68 5.76 -1.08
CA GLU A 128 11.51 6.34 -1.77
C GLU A 128 10.19 5.80 -1.21
N MET A 129 10.12 4.49 -1.05
CA MET A 129 8.95 3.83 -0.49
C MET A 129 8.68 4.28 0.95
N ARG A 130 9.71 4.26 1.81
CA ARG A 130 9.59 4.63 3.23
C ARG A 130 9.25 6.08 3.44
N ARG A 131 9.90 7.01 2.69
CA ARG A 131 9.68 8.45 2.86
C ARG A 131 8.37 8.92 2.24
N TYR A 132 8.04 8.43 1.06
CA TYR A 132 6.94 8.97 0.25
C TYR A 132 5.75 8.02 0.09
N GLY A 133 5.81 6.81 0.65
CA GLY A 133 4.74 5.83 0.50
C GLY A 133 4.54 5.36 -0.94
N ARG A 134 5.57 5.49 -1.78
CA ARG A 134 5.51 5.06 -3.18
C ARG A 134 5.91 3.60 -3.29
N PRO A 135 5.12 2.76 -3.97
CA PRO A 135 5.51 1.38 -4.20
C PRO A 135 6.87 1.33 -4.90
N SER A 136 7.83 0.64 -4.33
CA SER A 136 9.08 0.40 -5.05
C SER A 136 8.89 -0.77 -6.01
N ILE A 137 9.27 -0.58 -7.25
CA ILE A 137 9.40 -1.65 -8.23
C ILE A 137 10.71 -2.38 -7.87
N GLY A 138 10.74 -3.20 -6.79
CA GLY A 138 12.06 -3.61 -6.38
C GLY A 138 12.22 -4.87 -5.54
N SER A 139 11.25 -5.32 -4.80
CA SER A 139 11.38 -6.60 -4.10
C SER A 139 11.12 -7.74 -5.08
N GLY A 140 12.16 -8.25 -5.70
CA GLY A 140 12.09 -9.33 -6.67
C GLY A 140 12.67 -8.99 -8.05
N LEU A 141 13.07 -7.75 -8.29
CA LEU A 141 13.78 -7.42 -9.52
C LEU A 141 15.21 -7.98 -9.47
N ILE A 142 15.55 -8.79 -10.46
CA ILE A 142 16.92 -9.25 -10.71
C ILE A 142 17.84 -8.04 -10.94
N PHE A 143 17.30 -6.97 -11.53
CA PHE A 143 17.99 -5.71 -11.75
C PHE A 143 17.28 -4.57 -11.03
N PRO A 144 17.72 -4.13 -9.86
CA PRO A 144 17.12 -3.02 -9.10
C PRO A 144 17.50 -1.67 -9.72
N VAL A 145 17.09 -1.45 -10.96
CA VAL A 145 17.30 -0.20 -11.69
C VAL A 145 15.96 0.53 -11.77
N ASN A 146 15.96 1.82 -11.45
CA ASN A 146 14.78 2.66 -11.58
C ASN A 146 14.31 2.68 -13.05
N GLU A 147 13.03 2.44 -13.28
CA GLU A 147 12.41 2.41 -14.61
C GLU A 147 12.70 3.69 -15.42
N GLU A 148 12.68 4.86 -14.78
CA GLU A 148 13.00 6.13 -15.40
C GLU A 148 14.41 6.16 -16.03
N LYS A 149 15.35 5.37 -15.47
CA LYS A 149 16.70 5.23 -16.02
C LYS A 149 16.79 4.23 -17.17
N LEU A 150 15.75 3.40 -17.34
CA LEU A 150 15.65 2.43 -18.43
C LEU A 150 14.88 3.00 -19.61
N MET A 151 14.03 4.01 -19.35
CA MET A 151 13.29 4.68 -20.41
C MET A 151 14.22 5.56 -21.23
N THR A 152 14.14 5.47 -22.52
CA THR A 152 14.82 6.34 -23.47
C THR A 152 13.85 6.82 -24.52
N ASP A 153 14.16 7.94 -25.14
CA ASP A 153 13.39 8.41 -26.28
C ASP A 153 13.38 7.35 -27.39
N PRO A 154 12.33 7.29 -28.22
CA PRO A 154 12.29 6.37 -29.35
C PRO A 154 13.52 6.52 -30.24
N ILE A 155 14.26 5.44 -30.43
CA ILE A 155 15.44 5.40 -31.28
C ILE A 155 14.99 5.05 -32.71
N HIS A 156 15.41 5.84 -33.70
CA HIS A 156 15.23 5.49 -35.10
C HIS A 156 16.06 4.26 -35.43
N LEU A 157 15.41 3.19 -35.89
CA LEU A 157 16.08 1.94 -36.30
C LEU A 157 16.33 1.97 -37.78
N GLU A 158 17.60 2.07 -38.17
CA GLU A 158 18.00 2.03 -39.57
C GLU A 158 17.68 0.66 -40.22
N ASP A 159 17.26 0.67 -41.48
CA ASP A 159 16.84 -0.55 -42.17
C ASP A 159 17.94 -1.60 -42.29
N HIS A 160 19.19 -1.15 -42.36
CA HIS A 160 20.37 -2.01 -42.51
C HIS A 160 20.88 -2.61 -41.18
N TRP A 161 20.29 -2.24 -40.03
CA TRP A 161 20.71 -2.82 -38.75
C TRP A 161 20.21 -4.27 -38.62
N PRO A 162 21.08 -5.19 -38.20
CA PRO A 162 20.65 -6.55 -37.89
C PRO A 162 19.68 -6.53 -36.73
N ARG A 163 18.60 -7.30 -36.86
CA ARG A 163 17.56 -7.39 -35.81
C ARG A 163 17.49 -8.81 -35.30
N ILE A 164 17.39 -8.95 -33.99
CA ILE A 164 17.14 -10.21 -33.31
C ILE A 164 15.93 -10.05 -32.40
N ALA A 165 15.09 -11.06 -32.35
CA ALA A 165 13.97 -11.13 -31.41
C ALA A 165 14.13 -12.39 -30.57
N ALA A 166 13.84 -12.28 -29.28
CA ALA A 166 13.75 -13.38 -28.35
C ALA A 166 12.41 -13.30 -27.63
N ILE A 167 11.76 -14.42 -27.46
CA ILE A 167 10.48 -14.54 -26.73
C ILE A 167 10.68 -15.58 -25.65
N ASP A 168 10.40 -15.19 -24.41
CA ASP A 168 10.30 -16.12 -23.28
C ASP A 168 8.83 -16.26 -22.92
N PHE A 169 8.34 -17.50 -22.96
CA PHE A 169 6.96 -17.81 -22.58
C PHE A 169 6.92 -18.10 -21.09
N GLY A 170 6.31 -17.21 -20.32
CA GLY A 170 6.04 -17.46 -18.91
C GLY A 170 5.15 -18.70 -18.72
N TRP A 171 5.41 -19.50 -17.67
CA TRP A 171 4.66 -20.74 -17.44
C TRP A 171 3.19 -20.51 -17.12
N ASP A 172 2.88 -19.43 -16.40
CA ASP A 172 1.53 -19.14 -15.90
C ASP A 172 0.82 -17.98 -16.65
N HIS A 173 1.55 -17.19 -17.40
CA HIS A 173 1.03 -16.06 -18.19
C HIS A 173 1.77 -15.98 -19.52
N PRO A 174 1.21 -16.64 -20.57
CA PRO A 174 1.78 -16.54 -21.94
C PRO A 174 1.63 -15.15 -22.55
#